data_d7f88547cf337fcbfaf720120a0b94d0
#
_entry.id   d7f88547cf337fcbfaf720120a0b94d0
#
_cell.length_a   1.000
_cell.length_b   1.000
_cell.length_c   1.000
_cell.angle_alpha   90.00
_cell.angle_beta   90.00
_cell.angle_gamma   90.00
#
_symmetry.space_group_name_H-M   'P 1'
#
loop_
_entity.id
_entity.type
_entity.pdbx_description
1 polymer ?
#
loop_
_entity_poly.entity_id
_entity_poly.type
_entity_poly.pdbx_seq_one_letter_code
_entity_poly.pdbx_strand_id
1 'polypeptide(L)'
;MGLVLNRTYDAVAEEVVPYWADRLKPPGTLHCGGPVSEESVVGLGRVPTDGIEGVAPLVGPVGVLDLYRQPEELPGVDSVRLFSGYAGWEAGQLDAELAAGGWIVVDAEPDDALTDDPAGLWRRVLGRQPGLISLLADSPEDPAAN
;
A
#
# COMPACT_ATOMS: atom_id res chain seq x y z
N MET A 1 10.27 7.61 1.89
CA MET A 1 8.82 7.65 1.60
C MET A 1 8.24 6.27 1.81
N GLY A 2 7.05 6.19 2.38
CA GLY A 2 6.30 4.95 2.58
C GLY A 2 4.80 5.16 2.35
N LEU A 3 4.06 4.07 2.21
CA LEU A 3 2.61 4.08 2.06
C LEU A 3 1.96 3.26 3.17
N VAL A 4 0.95 3.82 3.82
CA VAL A 4 0.07 3.09 4.73
C VAL A 4 -0.88 2.26 3.88
N LEU A 5 -0.89 0.94 4.06
CA LEU A 5 -1.60 0.01 3.17
C LEU A 5 -3.01 -0.34 3.63
N ASN A 6 -3.32 -0.16 4.91
CA ASN A 6 -4.53 -0.71 5.54
C ASN A 6 -5.57 0.34 5.95
N ARG A 7 -5.45 1.57 5.48
CA ARG A 7 -6.42 2.63 5.73
C ARG A 7 -7.08 3.09 4.44
N THR A 8 -8.41 3.19 4.47
CA THR A 8 -9.20 3.65 3.32
C THR A 8 -9.96 4.92 3.67
N TYR A 9 -10.20 5.75 2.65
CA TYR A 9 -11.16 6.83 2.72
C TYR A 9 -12.56 6.33 2.30
N ASP A 10 -13.60 7.04 2.68
CA ASP A 10 -14.95 6.89 2.12
C ASP A 10 -15.04 7.70 0.81
N ALA A 11 -14.20 7.31 -0.16
CA ALA A 11 -14.10 7.94 -1.48
C ALA A 11 -13.84 6.88 -2.54
N VAL A 12 -14.47 7.06 -3.70
CA VAL A 12 -14.36 6.13 -4.83
C VAL A 12 -13.13 6.45 -5.65
N ALA A 13 -12.23 5.50 -5.81
CA ALA A 13 -10.98 5.68 -6.54
C ALA A 13 -11.19 6.01 -8.04
N GLU A 14 -12.26 5.50 -8.64
CA GLU A 14 -12.65 5.76 -10.02
C GLU A 14 -12.85 7.26 -10.31
N GLU A 15 -13.34 8.03 -9.33
CA GLU A 15 -13.54 9.48 -9.50
C GLU A 15 -12.22 10.23 -9.63
N VAL A 16 -11.13 9.67 -9.12
CA VAL A 16 -9.78 10.28 -9.16
C VAL A 16 -9.05 9.94 -10.47
N VAL A 17 -9.12 8.69 -10.89
CA VAL A 17 -8.47 8.21 -12.12
C VAL A 17 -9.44 7.40 -12.97
N PRO A 18 -10.41 8.03 -13.63
CA PRO A 18 -11.47 7.34 -14.38
C PRO A 18 -10.95 6.43 -15.49
N TYR A 19 -9.79 6.74 -16.08
CA TYR A 19 -9.16 5.91 -17.11
C TYR A 19 -8.70 4.55 -16.61
N TRP A 20 -8.50 4.40 -15.29
CA TRP A 20 -8.08 3.16 -14.65
C TRP A 20 -9.22 2.38 -14.00
N ALA A 21 -10.47 2.84 -14.13
CA ALA A 21 -11.63 2.27 -13.44
C ALA A 21 -11.75 0.75 -13.56
N ASP A 22 -11.58 0.21 -14.77
CA ASP A 22 -11.70 -1.22 -15.06
C ASP A 22 -10.59 -2.07 -14.44
N ARG A 23 -9.52 -1.43 -13.96
CA ARG A 23 -8.35 -2.11 -13.38
C ARG A 23 -8.21 -1.87 -11.88
N LEU A 24 -9.11 -1.11 -11.29
CA LEU A 24 -9.10 -0.86 -9.84
C LEU A 24 -9.44 -2.13 -9.07
N LYS A 25 -8.58 -2.44 -8.11
CA LYS A 25 -8.74 -3.60 -7.24
C LYS A 25 -9.82 -3.33 -6.19
N PRO A 26 -10.72 -4.29 -5.88
CA PRO A 26 -11.61 -4.17 -4.73
C PRO A 26 -10.85 -3.86 -3.42
N PRO A 27 -11.42 -3.03 -2.55
CA PRO A 27 -12.80 -2.50 -2.54
C PRO A 27 -13.06 -1.30 -3.46
N GLY A 28 -12.10 -0.86 -4.28
CA GLY A 28 -12.28 0.25 -5.22
C GLY A 28 -12.32 1.64 -4.56
N THR A 29 -11.99 1.71 -3.27
CA THR A 29 -11.89 2.96 -2.52
C THR A 29 -10.47 3.53 -2.59
N LEU A 30 -10.36 4.85 -2.41
CA LEU A 30 -9.08 5.51 -2.26
C LEU A 30 -8.47 5.13 -0.89
N HIS A 31 -7.18 4.79 -0.87
CA HIS A 31 -6.45 4.52 0.35
C HIS A 31 -5.78 5.78 0.89
N CYS A 32 -5.72 5.91 2.22
CA CYS A 32 -4.92 6.93 2.89
C CYS A 32 -3.47 6.44 2.98
N GLY A 33 -2.60 6.92 2.09
CA GLY A 33 -1.20 6.51 2.05
C GLY A 33 -0.33 7.15 3.13
N GLY A 34 -0.76 8.28 3.69
CA GLY A 34 -0.06 8.99 4.74
C GLY A 34 -0.40 10.49 4.79
N PRO A 35 0.18 11.23 5.74
CA PRO A 35 -0.21 12.61 6.03
C PRO A 35 0.48 13.66 5.16
N VAL A 36 1.43 13.27 4.30
CA VAL A 36 2.19 14.20 3.46
C VAL A 36 1.56 14.27 2.08
N SER A 37 1.34 15.49 1.57
CA SER A 37 0.79 15.75 0.22
C SER A 37 -0.47 14.93 -0.06
N GLU A 38 -1.49 15.08 0.76
CA GLU A 38 -2.75 14.32 0.65
C GLU A 38 -3.48 14.58 -0.68
N GLU A 39 -3.18 15.67 -1.36
CA GLU A 39 -3.66 15.99 -2.71
C GLU A 39 -2.96 15.18 -3.81
N SER A 40 -1.83 14.55 -3.49
CA SER A 40 -1.07 13.74 -4.44
C SER A 40 -1.53 12.28 -4.40
N VAL A 41 -1.60 11.65 -5.56
CA VAL A 41 -2.03 10.26 -5.69
C VAL A 41 -0.88 9.39 -6.18
N VAL A 42 -0.65 8.28 -5.48
CA VAL A 42 0.29 7.24 -5.85
C VAL A 42 -0.49 5.99 -6.26
N GLY A 43 -0.19 5.47 -7.45
CA GLY A 43 -0.75 4.22 -7.94
C GLY A 43 0.21 3.05 -7.72
N LEU A 44 -0.29 1.98 -7.14
CA LEU A 44 0.38 0.67 -7.16
C LEU A 44 -0.39 -0.28 -8.05
N GLY A 45 0.32 -1.13 -8.77
CA GLY A 45 -0.33 -2.13 -9.63
C GLY A 45 0.48 -3.41 -9.73
N ARG A 46 -0.21 -4.50 -10.11
CA ARG A 46 0.43 -5.74 -10.52
C ARG A 46 0.90 -5.57 -11.96
N VAL A 47 2.16 -5.85 -12.19
CA VAL A 47 2.85 -5.63 -13.46
C VAL A 47 3.44 -6.92 -14.00
N PRO A 48 3.67 -7.03 -15.33
CA PRO A 48 4.40 -8.14 -15.92
C PRO A 48 5.80 -8.30 -15.33
N THR A 49 6.29 -9.53 -15.31
CA THR A 49 7.60 -9.89 -14.73
C THR A 49 8.78 -9.22 -15.44
N ASP A 50 8.62 -8.91 -16.72
CA ASP A 50 9.71 -8.36 -17.55
C ASP A 50 9.93 -6.86 -17.37
N GLY A 51 9.11 -6.22 -16.51
CA GLY A 51 9.15 -4.77 -16.33
C GLY A 51 8.58 -4.02 -17.52
N ILE A 52 8.11 -2.83 -17.31
CA ILE A 52 7.65 -1.93 -18.38
C ILE A 52 8.03 -0.49 -18.06
N GLU A 53 8.25 0.30 -19.12
CA GLU A 53 8.50 1.72 -18.96
C GLU A 53 7.28 2.42 -18.36
N GLY A 54 7.49 3.31 -17.38
CA GLY A 54 6.41 3.98 -16.63
C GLY A 54 5.99 3.23 -15.37
N VAL A 55 6.70 2.15 -15.01
CA VAL A 55 6.51 1.44 -13.73
C VAL A 55 7.84 1.30 -13.01
N ALA A 56 7.89 1.77 -11.77
CA ALA A 56 9.01 1.54 -10.87
C ALA A 56 8.76 0.28 -10.02
N PRO A 57 9.64 -0.74 -10.09
CA PRO A 57 9.44 -1.97 -9.33
C PRO A 57 9.48 -1.71 -7.82
N LEU A 58 8.64 -2.43 -7.07
CA LEU A 58 8.52 -2.29 -5.63
C LEU A 58 8.77 -3.64 -4.91
N VAL A 59 7.89 -4.60 -5.05
CA VAL A 59 8.02 -5.94 -4.45
C VAL A 59 7.38 -7.00 -5.36
N GLY A 60 8.16 -8.00 -5.76
CA GLY A 60 7.68 -9.03 -6.69
C GLY A 60 7.04 -8.42 -7.94
N PRO A 61 5.82 -8.82 -8.30
CA PRO A 61 5.11 -8.27 -9.46
C PRO A 61 4.39 -6.95 -9.17
N VAL A 62 4.65 -6.29 -8.05
CA VAL A 62 4.02 -5.00 -7.70
C VAL A 62 4.97 -3.85 -8.00
N GLY A 63 4.48 -2.83 -8.67
CA GLY A 63 5.22 -1.61 -8.96
C GLY A 63 4.42 -0.34 -8.77
N VAL A 64 5.14 0.78 -8.71
CA VAL A 64 4.57 2.13 -8.68
C VAL A 64 4.32 2.59 -10.11
N LEU A 65 3.09 2.99 -10.39
CA LEU A 65 2.61 3.35 -11.72
C LEU A 65 2.76 4.86 -11.98
N ASP A 66 3.16 5.21 -13.19
CA ASP A 66 2.97 6.55 -13.73
C ASP A 66 1.51 6.73 -14.15
N LEU A 67 0.69 7.33 -13.27
CA LEU A 67 -0.74 7.53 -13.48
C LEU A 67 -1.09 8.60 -14.55
N TYR A 68 -0.10 9.34 -15.06
CA TYR A 68 -0.28 10.23 -16.20
C TYR A 68 -0.39 9.46 -17.51
N ARG A 69 0.08 8.20 -17.54
CA ARG A 69 -0.06 7.31 -18.69
C ARG A 69 -1.45 6.67 -18.71
N GLN A 70 -1.93 6.42 -19.92
CA GLN A 70 -3.16 5.66 -20.11
C GLN A 70 -2.92 4.16 -19.86
N PRO A 71 -3.95 3.37 -19.48
CA PRO A 71 -3.82 1.93 -19.27
C PRO A 71 -3.24 1.17 -20.47
N GLU A 72 -3.49 1.66 -21.69
CA GLU A 72 -3.00 1.08 -22.95
C GLU A 72 -1.48 1.26 -23.10
N GLU A 73 -0.89 2.28 -22.48
CA GLU A 73 0.55 2.53 -22.48
C GLU A 73 1.28 1.68 -21.42
N LEU A 74 0.53 1.06 -20.50
CA LEU A 74 1.05 0.16 -19.47
C LEU A 74 0.42 -1.25 -19.63
N PRO A 75 0.73 -1.94 -20.74
CA PRO A 75 0.12 -3.23 -21.04
C PRO A 75 0.47 -4.28 -19.99
N GLY A 76 -0.51 -5.08 -19.60
CA GLY A 76 -0.35 -6.13 -18.60
C GLY A 76 -0.45 -5.68 -17.14
N VAL A 77 -0.61 -4.39 -16.88
CA VAL A 77 -1.01 -3.91 -15.54
C VAL A 77 -2.50 -4.22 -15.35
N ASP A 78 -2.84 -5.01 -14.35
CA ASP A 78 -4.21 -5.51 -14.19
C ASP A 78 -4.88 -5.16 -12.86
N SER A 79 -4.15 -5.01 -11.79
CA SER A 79 -4.71 -4.78 -10.46
C SER A 79 -4.13 -3.50 -9.90
N VAL A 80 -4.93 -2.43 -9.87
CA VAL A 80 -4.47 -1.10 -9.47
C VAL A 80 -5.12 -0.66 -8.17
N ARG A 81 -4.32 -0.05 -7.31
CA ARG A 81 -4.75 0.58 -6.06
C ARG A 81 -4.17 1.98 -5.94
N LEU A 82 -5.02 2.91 -5.50
CA LEU A 82 -4.64 4.32 -5.36
C LEU A 82 -4.50 4.71 -3.90
N PHE A 83 -3.47 5.48 -3.63
CA PHE A 83 -3.16 6.04 -2.32
C PHE A 83 -3.09 7.56 -2.42
N SER A 84 -3.84 8.25 -1.57
CA SER A 84 -3.75 9.70 -1.38
C SER A 84 -2.72 9.98 -0.29
N GLY A 85 -1.73 10.80 -0.61
CA GLY A 85 -0.63 11.12 0.29
C GLY A 85 0.32 9.96 0.56
N TYR A 86 1.32 10.24 1.37
CA TYR A 86 2.36 9.27 1.76
C TYR A 86 2.92 9.59 3.15
N ALA A 87 3.65 8.65 3.74
CA ALA A 87 4.46 8.88 4.93
C ALA A 87 5.87 9.30 4.52
N GLY A 88 6.41 10.30 5.20
CA GLY A 88 7.74 10.84 4.94
C GLY A 88 8.62 10.78 6.18
N TRP A 89 9.92 10.60 5.97
CA TRP A 89 10.94 10.71 7.01
C TRP A 89 12.08 11.60 6.52
N GLU A 90 12.63 12.38 7.43
CA GLU A 90 13.89 13.06 7.20
C GLU A 90 15.06 12.06 7.16
N ALA A 91 16.20 12.49 6.64
CA ALA A 91 17.39 11.65 6.60
C ALA A 91 17.78 11.19 8.01
N GLY A 92 17.90 9.87 8.21
CA GLY A 92 18.24 9.26 9.49
C GLY A 92 17.09 9.12 10.49
N GLN A 93 15.93 9.74 10.25
CA GLN A 93 14.78 9.65 11.17
C GLN A 93 14.25 8.23 11.28
N LEU A 94 14.00 7.55 10.15
CA LEU A 94 13.49 6.17 10.15
C LEU A 94 14.50 5.22 10.82
N ASP A 95 15.79 5.39 10.57
CA ASP A 95 16.84 4.58 11.20
C ASP A 95 16.85 4.77 12.72
N ALA A 96 16.66 5.99 13.21
CA ALA A 96 16.56 6.28 14.63
C ALA A 96 15.30 5.65 15.27
N GLU A 97 14.16 5.71 14.58
CA GLU A 97 12.91 5.09 15.03
C GLU A 97 13.01 3.55 15.08
N LEU A 98 13.69 2.94 14.09
CA LEU A 98 13.97 1.50 14.05
C LEU A 98 14.88 1.11 15.23
N ALA A 99 15.94 1.86 15.48
CA ALA A 99 16.86 1.63 16.60
C ALA A 99 16.17 1.77 17.97
N ALA A 100 15.18 2.66 18.07
CA ALA A 100 14.37 2.84 19.27
C ALA A 100 13.26 1.79 19.46
N GLY A 101 13.09 0.85 18.50
CA GLY A 101 12.05 -0.17 18.56
C GLY A 101 10.64 0.33 18.22
N GLY A 102 10.52 1.47 17.52
CA GLY A 102 9.25 2.04 17.10
C GLY A 102 8.55 1.29 15.95
N TRP A 103 9.24 0.34 15.33
CA TRP A 103 8.77 -0.41 14.17
C TRP A 103 9.03 -1.91 14.30
N ILE A 104 8.09 -2.71 13.82
CA ILE A 104 8.28 -4.13 13.57
C ILE A 104 8.51 -4.30 12.07
N VAL A 105 9.72 -4.68 11.67
CA VAL A 105 10.06 -4.91 10.27
C VAL A 105 9.74 -6.34 9.88
N VAL A 106 9.02 -6.50 8.78
CA VAL A 106 8.59 -7.79 8.26
C VAL A 106 8.83 -7.87 6.75
N ASP A 107 8.94 -9.08 6.22
CA ASP A 107 8.99 -9.29 4.79
C ASP A 107 7.63 -9.00 4.15
N ALA A 108 7.65 -8.22 3.08
CA ALA A 108 6.46 -7.90 2.31
C ALA A 108 6.12 -9.03 1.33
N GLU A 109 4.82 -9.30 1.20
CA GLU A 109 4.26 -10.14 0.14
C GLU A 109 3.53 -9.26 -0.88
N PRO A 110 3.48 -9.66 -2.18
CA PRO A 110 2.79 -8.86 -3.21
C PRO A 110 1.34 -8.55 -2.88
N ASP A 111 0.64 -9.50 -2.28
CA ASP A 111 -0.77 -9.35 -1.90
C ASP A 111 -1.01 -8.44 -0.68
N ASP A 112 0.04 -8.01 0.00
CA ASP A 112 -0.11 -7.02 1.09
C ASP A 112 -0.55 -5.67 0.55
N ALA A 113 0.11 -5.17 -0.50
CA ALA A 113 -0.22 -3.89 -1.11
C ALA A 113 -1.55 -3.90 -1.89
N LEU A 114 -1.91 -5.06 -2.45
CA LEU A 114 -3.08 -5.24 -3.31
C LEU A 114 -4.18 -6.10 -2.66
N THR A 115 -4.23 -6.15 -1.33
CA THR A 115 -5.23 -6.93 -0.60
C THR A 115 -6.66 -6.46 -0.88
N ASP A 116 -7.62 -7.39 -0.98
CA ASP A 116 -9.05 -7.08 -1.05
C ASP A 116 -9.65 -6.71 0.31
N ASP A 117 -8.92 -7.01 1.40
CA ASP A 117 -9.30 -6.73 2.78
C ASP A 117 -8.22 -5.90 3.48
N PRO A 118 -8.19 -4.57 3.25
CA PRO A 118 -7.23 -3.68 3.91
C PRO A 118 -7.37 -3.66 5.43
N ALA A 119 -8.58 -3.73 5.96
CA ALA A 119 -8.81 -3.73 7.40
C ALA A 119 -8.20 -4.95 8.10
N GLY A 120 -8.20 -6.10 7.45
CA GLY A 120 -7.61 -7.34 7.98
C GLY A 120 -6.10 -7.48 7.73
N LEU A 121 -5.47 -6.57 6.99
CA LEU A 121 -4.08 -6.68 6.57
C LEU A 121 -3.12 -6.77 7.75
N TRP A 122 -3.25 -5.90 8.75
CA TRP A 122 -2.39 -5.87 9.92
C TRP A 122 -2.37 -7.23 10.65
N ARG A 123 -3.55 -7.81 10.88
CA ARG A 123 -3.66 -9.14 11.51
C ARG A 123 -3.00 -10.23 10.68
N ARG A 124 -3.19 -10.22 9.36
CA ARG A 124 -2.57 -11.21 8.48
C ARG A 124 -1.05 -11.12 8.46
N VAL A 125 -0.53 -9.89 8.38
CA VAL A 125 0.92 -9.65 8.36
C VAL A 125 1.58 -10.10 9.66
N LEU A 126 1.02 -9.74 10.81
CA LEU A 126 1.53 -10.16 12.12
C LEU A 126 1.34 -11.66 12.37
N GLY A 127 0.19 -12.21 11.98
CA GLY A 127 -0.13 -13.63 12.18
C GLY A 127 0.82 -14.59 11.47
N ARG A 128 1.46 -14.17 10.38
CA ARG A 128 2.45 -14.98 9.64
C ARG A 128 3.88 -14.84 10.18
N GLN A 129 4.11 -13.97 11.19
CA GLN A 129 5.43 -13.79 11.77
C GLN A 129 5.75 -14.92 12.78
N PRO A 130 7.03 -15.28 12.96
CA PRO A 130 7.43 -16.29 13.95
C PRO A 130 7.34 -15.73 15.37
N GLY A 131 7.17 -16.64 16.33
CA GLY A 131 7.30 -16.37 17.76
C GLY A 131 6.20 -15.46 18.31
N LEU A 132 6.55 -14.65 19.29
CA LEU A 132 5.59 -13.81 20.02
C LEU A 132 4.96 -12.70 19.20
N ILE A 133 5.55 -12.31 18.07
CA ILE A 133 5.01 -11.27 17.21
C ILE A 133 3.63 -11.68 16.67
N SER A 134 3.43 -12.96 16.35
CA SER A 134 2.14 -13.47 15.88
C SER A 134 1.00 -13.27 16.88
N LEU A 135 1.31 -13.23 18.18
CA LEU A 135 0.30 -12.99 19.22
C LEU A 135 -0.26 -11.56 19.21
N LEU A 136 0.49 -10.62 18.64
CA LEU A 136 0.01 -9.24 18.45
C LEU A 136 -1.14 -9.16 17.46
N ALA A 137 -1.30 -10.16 16.58
CA ALA A 137 -2.42 -10.22 15.64
C ALA A 137 -3.78 -10.25 16.34
N ASP A 138 -3.85 -10.75 17.56
CA ASP A 138 -5.07 -10.84 18.38
C ASP A 138 -5.29 -9.60 19.27
N SER A 139 -4.33 -8.67 19.26
CA SER A 139 -4.45 -7.42 20.03
C SER A 139 -5.50 -6.49 19.42
N PRO A 140 -6.27 -5.74 20.24
CA PRO A 140 -7.19 -4.73 19.74
C PRO A 140 -6.45 -3.67 18.91
N GLU A 141 -7.05 -3.24 17.82
CA GLU A 141 -6.51 -2.14 16.99
C GLU A 141 -6.55 -0.79 17.70
N ASP A 142 -7.51 -0.62 18.62
CA ASP A 142 -7.64 0.55 19.48
C ASP A 142 -7.19 0.21 20.90
N PRO A 143 -6.08 0.82 21.39
CA PRO A 143 -5.66 0.63 22.78
C PRO A 143 -6.69 1.04 23.84
N ALA A 144 -7.63 1.90 23.48
CA ALA A 144 -8.72 2.33 24.37
C ALA A 144 -9.89 1.32 24.43
N ALA A 145 -9.89 0.30 23.55
CA ALA A 145 -10.92 -0.75 23.53
C ALA A 145 -10.67 -1.88 24.55
N ASN A 146 -9.65 -1.75 25.39
CA ASN A 146 -9.35 -2.69 26.49
C ASN A 146 -10.09 -2.28 27.78
#